data_c20248cb275e46d8093d36f12c24175f
#
_entry.id   c20248cb275e46d8093d36f12c24175f
#
_cell.length_a   1.000
_cell.length_b   1.000
_cell.length_c   1.000
_cell.angle_alpha   90.00
_cell.angle_beta   90.00
_cell.angle_gamma   90.00
#
_symmetry.space_group_name_H-M   'P 1'
#
loop_
_entity.id
_entity.type
_entity.pdbx_description
1 polymer ?
#
loop_
_entity_poly.entity_id
_entity_poly.type
_entity_poly.pdbx_seq_one_letter_code
_entity_poly.pdbx_strand_id
1 'polypeptide(L)'
;MESAKEGEDLESLAEGLRNFDGVKRKKAISDLVKRLGNSDRVGSRTIMGFGEDAAVLKIDNDDFILLAVDGIWGRLLNADPWWAGYCAVLVNVNDIAAMGGTPLAMVNLTSTQKKDICAELGRGMEDGVKKFGVPMVGGHLHPDTSYDALDVGIIGTVKRDSVIFSNGARPGDKVLAGIDLNGRVYPNYNLAWDNTTRMSPVEIKRQLDTMVEIGEKKLATAGKDISNPG
;
A
#
# COMPACT_ATOMS: atom_id res chain seq x y z
N MET A 1 -36.20 19.76 -8.91
CA MET A 1 -35.84 20.05 -7.50
C MET A 1 -34.97 18.95 -6.85
N GLU A 2 -34.90 17.73 -7.37
CA GLU A 2 -34.03 16.66 -6.87
C GLU A 2 -32.53 16.84 -7.25
N SER A 3 -32.23 17.40 -8.43
CA SER A 3 -30.83 17.54 -8.89
C SER A 3 -29.98 18.54 -8.07
N ALA A 4 -30.60 19.52 -7.42
CA ALA A 4 -29.87 20.49 -6.59
C ALA A 4 -29.46 19.91 -5.24
N LYS A 5 -30.25 18.99 -4.68
CA LYS A 5 -29.91 18.32 -3.41
C LYS A 5 -28.79 17.28 -3.58
N GLU A 6 -28.75 16.57 -4.70
CA GLU A 6 -27.65 15.62 -5.01
C GLU A 6 -26.30 16.34 -5.18
N GLY A 7 -26.30 17.54 -5.80
CA GLY A 7 -25.07 18.31 -5.98
C GLY A 7 -24.50 18.87 -4.66
N GLU A 8 -25.37 19.34 -3.76
CA GLU A 8 -24.97 19.83 -2.42
C GLU A 8 -24.43 18.69 -1.55
N ASP A 9 -24.97 17.47 -1.65
CA ASP A 9 -24.53 16.30 -0.89
C ASP A 9 -23.16 15.82 -1.36
N LEU A 10 -22.91 15.78 -2.67
CA LEU A 10 -21.62 15.40 -3.26
C LEU A 10 -20.51 16.42 -2.93
N GLU A 11 -20.81 17.70 -2.90
CA GLU A 11 -19.83 18.74 -2.57
C GLU A 11 -19.46 18.70 -1.10
N SER A 12 -20.45 18.51 -0.22
CA SER A 12 -20.26 18.30 1.21
C SER A 12 -19.43 17.04 1.50
N LEU A 13 -19.70 15.94 0.81
CA LEU A 13 -18.92 14.70 0.91
C LEU A 13 -17.47 14.92 0.45
N ALA A 14 -17.28 15.59 -0.70
CA ALA A 14 -15.95 15.89 -1.24
C ALA A 14 -15.14 16.79 -0.29
N GLU A 15 -15.81 17.77 0.33
CA GLU A 15 -15.16 18.64 1.32
C GLU A 15 -14.81 17.88 2.60
N GLY A 16 -15.69 17.01 3.08
CA GLY A 16 -15.44 16.11 4.19
C GLY A 16 -14.19 15.24 3.95
N LEU A 17 -14.08 14.64 2.76
CA LEU A 17 -12.93 13.85 2.35
C LEU A 17 -11.64 14.69 2.27
N ARG A 18 -11.70 15.91 1.66
CA ARG A 18 -10.54 16.83 1.61
C ARG A 18 -10.05 17.24 2.99
N ASN A 19 -10.95 17.29 3.96
CA ASN A 19 -10.65 17.69 5.34
C ASN A 19 -10.29 16.53 6.26
N PHE A 20 -10.41 15.30 5.79
CA PHE A 20 -10.02 14.11 6.55
C PHE A 20 -8.52 14.09 6.83
N ASP A 21 -8.13 13.72 8.04
CA ASP A 21 -6.73 13.77 8.50
C ASP A 21 -5.78 12.93 7.62
N GLY A 22 -6.24 11.80 7.12
CA GLY A 22 -5.47 10.96 6.20
C GLY A 22 -5.11 11.68 4.90
N VAL A 23 -6.05 12.48 4.33
CA VAL A 23 -5.81 13.28 3.13
C VAL A 23 -4.90 14.47 3.43
N LYS A 24 -5.12 15.17 4.55
CA LYS A 24 -4.27 16.31 4.98
C LYS A 24 -2.82 15.89 5.18
N ARG A 25 -2.58 14.71 5.76
CA ARG A 25 -1.22 14.16 5.92
C ARG A 25 -0.51 13.94 4.60
N LYS A 26 -1.22 13.42 3.59
CA LYS A 26 -0.65 13.22 2.24
C LYS A 26 -0.22 14.53 1.58
N LYS A 27 -0.85 15.66 1.92
CA LYS A 27 -0.43 16.99 1.42
C LYS A 27 0.93 17.44 1.97
N ALA A 28 1.34 16.97 3.15
CA ALA A 28 2.63 17.33 3.75
C ALA A 28 3.84 16.90 2.90
N ILE A 29 3.69 15.85 2.07
CA ILE A 29 4.76 15.38 1.17
C ILE A 29 4.96 16.29 -0.05
N SER A 30 4.02 17.21 -0.34
CA SER A 30 4.00 17.99 -1.59
C SER A 30 5.28 18.76 -1.87
N ASP A 31 5.92 19.34 -0.83
CA ASP A 31 7.15 20.10 -0.99
C ASP A 31 8.36 19.20 -1.26
N LEU A 32 8.39 18.01 -0.67
CA LEU A 32 9.40 17.00 -0.96
C LEU A 32 9.25 16.49 -2.40
N VAL A 33 8.02 16.16 -2.81
CA VAL A 33 7.72 15.72 -4.17
C VAL A 33 8.08 16.80 -5.20
N LYS A 34 7.80 18.08 -4.94
CA LYS A 34 8.21 19.19 -5.83
C LYS A 34 9.73 19.26 -6.00
N ARG A 35 10.50 19.00 -4.95
CA ARG A 35 11.97 19.02 -5.00
C ARG A 35 12.54 17.80 -5.72
N LEU A 36 11.97 16.63 -5.48
CA LEU A 36 12.44 15.35 -5.99
C LEU A 36 11.75 14.91 -7.30
N GLY A 37 10.64 15.53 -7.69
CA GLY A 37 9.79 15.08 -8.79
C GLY A 37 10.46 15.08 -10.18
N ASN A 38 11.63 15.72 -10.33
CA ASN A 38 12.43 15.62 -11.54
C ASN A 38 13.56 14.59 -11.43
N SER A 39 13.74 13.97 -10.26
CA SER A 39 14.79 12.94 -10.06
C SER A 39 14.46 11.63 -10.77
N ASP A 40 13.19 11.38 -11.05
CA ASP A 40 12.71 10.22 -11.82
C ASP A 40 13.25 10.21 -13.27
N ARG A 41 13.66 11.37 -13.80
CA ARG A 41 14.27 11.51 -15.13
C ARG A 41 15.76 11.19 -15.16
N VAL A 42 16.40 11.07 -13.99
CA VAL A 42 17.81 10.72 -13.90
C VAL A 42 17.98 9.24 -14.22
N GLY A 43 18.70 8.92 -15.30
CA GLY A 43 18.98 7.55 -15.71
C GLY A 43 17.96 6.89 -16.64
N SER A 44 16.90 7.55 -17.06
CA SER A 44 15.92 7.16 -18.11
C SER A 44 15.25 5.77 -17.97
N ARG A 45 15.25 5.16 -16.78
CA ARG A 45 14.60 3.86 -16.53
C ARG A 45 13.23 3.98 -15.87
N THR A 46 12.88 5.12 -15.32
CA THR A 46 11.59 5.35 -14.67
C THR A 46 10.50 5.51 -15.73
N ILE A 47 9.48 4.68 -15.66
CA ILE A 47 8.26 4.76 -16.48
C ILE A 47 7.23 5.63 -15.76
N MET A 48 7.07 5.40 -14.44
CA MET A 48 6.19 6.16 -13.57
C MET A 48 6.85 6.29 -12.19
N GLY A 49 6.84 7.50 -11.64
CA GLY A 49 7.41 7.82 -10.35
C GLY A 49 6.32 8.12 -9.32
N PHE A 50 6.38 9.32 -8.71
CA PHE A 50 5.43 9.74 -7.69
C PHE A 50 3.98 9.79 -8.18
N GLY A 51 3.05 9.32 -7.32
CA GLY A 51 1.60 9.43 -7.54
C GLY A 51 0.88 8.11 -7.75
N GLU A 52 1.60 7.01 -7.90
CA GLU A 52 1.08 5.64 -7.97
C GLU A 52 1.37 4.88 -6.67
N ASP A 53 0.79 3.68 -6.51
CA ASP A 53 1.02 2.81 -5.35
C ASP A 53 2.47 2.31 -5.31
N ALA A 54 3.08 2.09 -6.47
CA ALA A 54 4.50 1.80 -6.59
C ALA A 54 5.13 2.56 -7.76
N ALA A 55 6.40 2.90 -7.66
CA ALA A 55 7.17 3.38 -8.79
C ALA A 55 7.39 2.24 -9.80
N VAL A 56 7.34 2.56 -11.11
CA VAL A 56 7.52 1.61 -12.20
C VAL A 56 8.85 1.85 -12.89
N LEU A 57 9.73 0.87 -12.84
CA LEU A 57 11.08 0.94 -13.42
C LEU A 57 11.24 -0.10 -14.53
N LYS A 58 11.78 0.34 -15.66
CA LYS A 58 12.12 -0.54 -16.76
C LYS A 58 13.41 -1.29 -16.46
N ILE A 59 13.39 -2.62 -16.57
CA ILE A 59 14.58 -3.47 -16.52
C ILE A 59 14.92 -3.96 -17.91
N ASP A 60 14.01 -4.71 -18.52
CA ASP A 60 14.12 -5.32 -19.84
C ASP A 60 12.93 -4.95 -20.72
N ASN A 61 12.79 -5.60 -21.87
CA ASN A 61 11.72 -5.25 -22.80
C ASN A 61 10.35 -5.72 -22.37
N ASP A 62 10.26 -6.82 -21.63
CA ASP A 62 9.00 -7.51 -21.33
C ASP A 62 8.52 -7.35 -19.88
N ASP A 63 9.41 -7.05 -18.94
CA ASP A 63 9.10 -6.91 -17.52
C ASP A 63 9.51 -5.55 -16.94
N PHE A 64 8.70 -5.08 -16.00
CA PHE A 64 9.01 -3.92 -15.17
C PHE A 64 9.19 -4.32 -13.71
N ILE A 65 9.99 -3.56 -12.97
CA ILE A 65 10.03 -3.59 -11.51
C ILE A 65 9.03 -2.58 -10.96
N LEU A 66 8.30 -3.02 -9.95
CA LEU A 66 7.53 -2.20 -9.04
C LEU A 66 8.33 -2.01 -7.76
N LEU A 67 8.40 -0.77 -7.26
CA LEU A 67 9.13 -0.40 -6.05
C LEU A 67 8.27 0.52 -5.20
N ALA A 68 7.95 0.09 -3.99
CA ALA A 68 7.18 0.86 -3.02
C ALA A 68 7.87 0.89 -1.65
N VAL A 69 7.45 1.82 -0.81
CA VAL A 69 7.80 1.87 0.61
C VAL A 69 6.67 2.50 1.39
N ASP A 70 6.22 1.83 2.43
CA ASP A 70 5.24 2.35 3.37
C ASP A 70 5.74 2.30 4.81
N GLY A 71 5.43 3.39 5.53
CA GLY A 71 5.68 3.52 6.95
C GLY A 71 4.42 3.29 7.77
N ILE A 72 4.53 2.57 8.87
CA ILE A 72 3.41 2.31 9.75
C ILE A 72 3.11 3.50 10.64
N TRP A 73 1.84 3.85 10.72
CA TRP A 73 1.38 4.93 11.55
C TRP A 73 1.71 4.70 13.04
N GLY A 74 2.42 5.64 13.66
CA GLY A 74 2.85 5.53 15.06
C GLY A 74 1.72 5.26 16.06
N ARG A 75 0.48 5.71 15.78
CA ARG A 75 -0.69 5.36 16.61
C ARG A 75 -1.00 3.87 16.59
N LEU A 76 -0.87 3.22 15.43
CA LEU A 76 -1.06 1.77 15.30
C LEU A 76 0.05 1.02 16.02
N LEU A 77 1.31 1.44 15.80
CA LEU A 77 2.47 0.84 16.45
C LEU A 77 2.39 0.91 17.97
N ASN A 78 1.96 2.05 18.51
CA ASN A 78 1.77 2.23 19.95
C ASN A 78 0.59 1.44 20.53
N ALA A 79 -0.46 1.20 19.74
CA ALA A 79 -1.63 0.44 20.18
C ALA A 79 -1.35 -1.07 20.20
N ASP A 80 -0.67 -1.58 19.17
CA ASP A 80 -0.36 -3.01 19.03
C ASP A 80 0.86 -3.21 18.11
N PRO A 81 2.07 -3.36 18.66
CA PRO A 81 3.29 -3.52 17.86
C PRO A 81 3.28 -4.77 16.99
N TRP A 82 2.69 -5.89 17.45
CA TRP A 82 2.57 -7.07 16.62
C TRP A 82 1.72 -6.81 15.38
N TRP A 83 0.55 -6.18 15.57
CA TRP A 83 -0.33 -5.83 14.46
C TRP A 83 0.32 -4.83 13.50
N ALA A 84 1.08 -3.87 14.04
CA ALA A 84 1.88 -2.93 13.24
C ALA A 84 2.89 -3.66 12.36
N GLY A 85 3.61 -4.64 12.89
CA GLY A 85 4.54 -5.49 12.12
C GLY A 85 3.84 -6.29 11.02
N TYR A 86 2.70 -6.88 11.34
CA TYR A 86 1.87 -7.61 10.37
C TYR A 86 1.35 -6.69 9.25
N CYS A 87 0.81 -5.52 9.61
CA CYS A 87 0.31 -4.54 8.66
C CYS A 87 1.41 -3.99 7.76
N ALA A 88 2.64 -3.85 8.25
CA ALA A 88 3.77 -3.39 7.44
C ALA A 88 4.05 -4.30 6.24
N VAL A 89 3.86 -5.61 6.41
CA VAL A 89 3.93 -6.57 5.30
C VAL A 89 2.70 -6.44 4.39
N LEU A 90 1.48 -6.41 4.98
CA LEU A 90 0.22 -6.38 4.26
C LEU A 90 0.11 -5.18 3.32
N VAL A 91 0.36 -3.96 3.81
CA VAL A 91 0.16 -2.75 3.01
C VAL A 91 1.11 -2.71 1.81
N ASN A 92 2.37 -3.08 2.02
CA ASN A 92 3.36 -3.14 0.94
C ASN A 92 3.03 -4.19 -0.13
N VAL A 93 2.54 -5.36 0.29
CA VAL A 93 2.09 -6.40 -0.65
C VAL A 93 0.88 -5.90 -1.47
N ASN A 94 -0.03 -5.16 -0.84
CA ASN A 94 -1.19 -4.59 -1.51
C ASN A 94 -0.80 -3.54 -2.57
N ASP A 95 0.20 -2.70 -2.31
CA ASP A 95 0.67 -1.70 -3.29
C ASP A 95 1.14 -2.37 -4.59
N ILE A 96 1.90 -3.45 -4.47
CA ILE A 96 2.36 -4.21 -5.64
C ILE A 96 1.19 -4.88 -6.35
N ALA A 97 0.28 -5.51 -5.59
CA ALA A 97 -0.88 -6.20 -6.16
C ALA A 97 -1.83 -5.22 -6.86
N ALA A 98 -2.09 -4.03 -6.29
CA ALA A 98 -2.98 -3.02 -6.86
C ALA A 98 -2.57 -2.62 -8.29
N MET A 99 -1.28 -2.67 -8.59
CA MET A 99 -0.73 -2.40 -9.92
C MET A 99 -0.64 -3.62 -10.84
N GLY A 100 -1.27 -4.74 -10.48
CA GLY A 100 -1.23 -5.99 -11.25
C GLY A 100 0.09 -6.76 -11.13
N GLY A 101 0.90 -6.42 -10.14
CA GLY A 101 2.23 -6.99 -9.93
C GLY A 101 2.27 -8.19 -9.00
N THR A 102 3.38 -8.92 -9.06
CA THR A 102 3.71 -10.03 -8.16
C THR A 102 4.82 -9.57 -7.22
N PRO A 103 4.58 -9.55 -5.90
CA PRO A 103 5.61 -9.22 -4.91
C PRO A 103 6.78 -10.21 -4.94
N LEU A 104 8.01 -9.72 -4.77
CA LEU A 104 9.23 -10.54 -4.79
C LEU A 104 9.94 -10.59 -3.45
N ALA A 105 10.24 -9.44 -2.86
CA ALA A 105 11.02 -9.34 -1.63
C ALA A 105 10.82 -8.01 -0.93
N MET A 106 11.07 -8.00 0.38
CA MET A 106 10.97 -6.82 1.24
C MET A 106 12.26 -6.57 2.03
N VAL A 107 12.43 -5.33 2.46
CA VAL A 107 13.41 -4.90 3.46
C VAL A 107 12.72 -4.01 4.48
N ASN A 108 13.20 -3.97 5.73
CA ASN A 108 12.64 -3.11 6.75
C ASN A 108 13.63 -2.05 7.25
N LEU A 109 13.09 -0.97 7.81
CA LEU A 109 13.80 -0.04 8.68
C LEU A 109 13.02 0.09 9.98
N THR A 110 13.58 -0.43 11.07
CA THR A 110 12.98 -0.39 12.40
C THR A 110 13.74 0.58 13.28
N SER A 111 13.04 1.45 13.98
CA SER A 111 13.60 2.41 14.93
C SER A 111 12.92 2.23 16.27
N THR A 112 13.65 1.76 17.29
CA THR A 112 13.15 1.63 18.66
C THR A 112 14.27 1.29 19.62
N GLN A 113 14.24 1.88 20.84
CA GLN A 113 15.11 1.51 21.97
C GLN A 113 14.51 0.36 22.81
N LYS A 114 13.24 0.03 22.59
CA LYS A 114 12.47 -0.90 23.42
C LYS A 114 12.57 -2.30 22.84
N LYS A 115 13.24 -3.21 23.56
CA LYS A 115 13.44 -4.59 23.11
C LYS A 115 12.14 -5.38 22.93
N ASP A 116 11.15 -5.12 23.79
CA ASP A 116 9.81 -5.71 23.73
C ASP A 116 9.06 -5.28 22.47
N ILE A 117 9.07 -3.99 22.16
CA ILE A 117 8.46 -3.46 20.91
C ILE A 117 9.17 -4.06 19.68
N CYS A 118 10.50 -4.07 19.68
CA CYS A 118 11.26 -4.67 18.59
C CYS A 118 10.90 -6.15 18.37
N ALA A 119 10.76 -6.90 19.45
CA ALA A 119 10.38 -8.32 19.38
C ALA A 119 8.97 -8.52 18.83
N GLU A 120 7.99 -7.71 19.29
CA GLU A 120 6.60 -7.79 18.81
C GLU A 120 6.48 -7.37 17.34
N LEU A 121 7.15 -6.28 16.91
CA LEU A 121 7.24 -5.89 15.51
C LEU A 121 7.81 -7.03 14.65
N GLY A 122 8.90 -7.64 15.11
CA GLY A 122 9.53 -8.77 14.44
C GLY A 122 8.59 -9.98 14.27
N ARG A 123 7.85 -10.35 15.33
CA ARG A 123 6.85 -11.44 15.28
C ARG A 123 5.71 -11.11 14.29
N GLY A 124 5.22 -9.89 14.32
CA GLY A 124 4.19 -9.45 13.38
C GLY A 124 4.66 -9.53 11.93
N MET A 125 5.87 -9.04 11.63
CA MET A 125 6.47 -9.17 10.30
C MET A 125 6.67 -10.64 9.90
N GLU A 126 7.14 -11.51 10.80
CA GLU A 126 7.31 -12.94 10.55
C GLU A 126 5.99 -13.62 10.18
N ASP A 127 4.92 -13.32 10.93
CA ASP A 127 3.59 -13.85 10.65
C ASP A 127 3.03 -13.32 9.32
N GLY A 128 3.26 -12.05 9.00
CA GLY A 128 2.95 -11.46 7.69
C GLY A 128 3.72 -12.14 6.56
N VAL A 129 5.02 -12.32 6.69
CA VAL A 129 5.86 -13.04 5.71
C VAL A 129 5.32 -14.45 5.43
N LYS A 130 5.00 -15.21 6.49
CA LYS A 130 4.40 -16.56 6.36
C LYS A 130 3.04 -16.52 5.68
N LYS A 131 2.24 -15.50 6.01
CA LYS A 131 0.88 -15.35 5.54
C LYS A 131 0.81 -14.96 4.06
N PHE A 132 1.60 -13.97 3.64
CA PHE A 132 1.61 -13.43 2.28
C PHE A 132 2.61 -14.13 1.36
N GLY A 133 3.53 -14.93 1.89
CA GLY A 133 4.50 -15.68 1.10
C GLY A 133 5.59 -14.82 0.46
N VAL A 134 5.83 -13.59 0.96
CA VAL A 134 6.83 -12.66 0.45
C VAL A 134 7.97 -12.54 1.46
N PRO A 135 9.22 -12.88 1.11
CA PRO A 135 10.33 -12.91 2.06
C PRO A 135 10.79 -11.50 2.46
N MET A 136 11.15 -11.35 3.75
CA MET A 136 11.94 -10.23 4.25
C MET A 136 13.42 -10.62 4.12
N VAL A 137 14.15 -9.97 3.21
CA VAL A 137 15.52 -10.37 2.83
C VAL A 137 16.60 -9.50 3.45
N GLY A 138 16.23 -8.44 4.15
CA GLY A 138 17.16 -7.53 4.78
C GLY A 138 16.45 -6.47 5.60
N GLY A 139 17.23 -5.59 6.19
CA GLY A 139 16.71 -4.47 6.96
C GLY A 139 17.79 -3.79 7.79
N HIS A 140 17.35 -2.76 8.52
CA HIS A 140 18.20 -2.01 9.43
C HIS A 140 17.46 -1.70 10.74
N LEU A 141 18.19 -1.66 11.85
CA LEU A 141 17.68 -1.28 13.16
C LEU A 141 18.42 -0.05 13.67
N HIS A 142 17.68 0.98 14.06
CA HIS A 142 18.16 2.12 14.85
C HIS A 142 17.77 1.93 16.32
N PRO A 143 18.67 1.44 17.19
CA PRO A 143 18.35 1.14 18.58
C PRO A 143 18.44 2.34 19.52
N ASP A 144 18.85 3.49 19.02
CA ASP A 144 19.18 4.71 19.79
C ASP A 144 18.25 5.90 19.47
N THR A 145 17.13 5.66 18.80
CA THR A 145 16.15 6.71 18.49
C THR A 145 15.24 7.01 19.68
N SER A 146 14.80 8.24 19.80
CA SER A 146 13.85 8.67 20.83
C SER A 146 12.38 8.35 20.51
N TYR A 147 12.12 7.70 19.37
CA TYR A 147 10.79 7.35 18.85
C TYR A 147 10.77 5.92 18.33
N ASP A 148 9.57 5.34 18.28
CA ASP A 148 9.33 4.04 17.68
C ASP A 148 8.77 4.25 16.27
N ALA A 149 9.36 3.60 15.25
CA ALA A 149 8.90 3.63 13.86
C ALA A 149 9.22 2.31 13.15
N LEU A 150 8.41 1.99 12.14
CA LEU A 150 8.63 0.85 11.25
C LEU A 150 8.26 1.28 9.83
N ASP A 151 9.21 1.13 8.92
CA ASP A 151 9.04 1.30 7.49
C ASP A 151 9.45 0.01 6.79
N VAL A 152 8.72 -0.36 5.75
CA VAL A 152 9.02 -1.53 4.92
C VAL A 152 9.06 -1.11 3.46
N GLY A 153 10.15 -1.45 2.78
CA GLY A 153 10.27 -1.33 1.35
C GLY A 153 10.02 -2.67 0.66
N ILE A 154 9.41 -2.66 -0.50
CA ILE A 154 9.07 -3.84 -1.28
C ILE A 154 9.46 -3.67 -2.74
N ILE A 155 9.88 -4.76 -3.35
CA ILE A 155 9.99 -4.88 -4.81
C ILE A 155 9.03 -5.96 -5.31
N GLY A 156 8.49 -5.72 -6.51
CA GLY A 156 7.71 -6.69 -7.26
C GLY A 156 8.02 -6.62 -8.74
N THR A 157 7.42 -7.53 -9.51
CA THR A 157 7.49 -7.52 -10.98
C THR A 157 6.11 -7.47 -11.58
N VAL A 158 6.01 -6.91 -12.79
CA VAL A 158 4.80 -6.90 -13.59
C VAL A 158 5.17 -6.94 -15.07
N LYS A 159 4.41 -7.65 -15.87
CA LYS A 159 4.60 -7.61 -17.33
C LYS A 159 4.29 -6.21 -17.83
N ARG A 160 5.08 -5.71 -18.76
CA ARG A 160 4.97 -4.38 -19.33
C ARG A 160 3.54 -3.98 -19.71
N ASP A 161 2.83 -4.88 -20.39
CA ASP A 161 1.49 -4.61 -20.92
C ASP A 161 0.37 -4.91 -19.91
N SER A 162 0.71 -5.31 -18.68
CA SER A 162 -0.22 -5.72 -17.62
C SER A 162 -0.25 -4.74 -16.44
N VAL A 163 0.57 -3.68 -16.47
CA VAL A 163 0.58 -2.67 -15.41
C VAL A 163 -0.75 -1.97 -15.33
N ILE A 164 -1.33 -1.91 -14.13
CA ILE A 164 -2.54 -1.16 -13.83
C ILE A 164 -2.14 0.16 -13.17
N PHE A 165 -2.36 1.28 -13.87
CA PHE A 165 -2.11 2.63 -13.34
C PHE A 165 -3.39 3.23 -12.77
N SER A 166 -3.27 4.18 -11.83
CA SER A 166 -4.41 4.86 -11.23
C SER A 166 -5.03 5.93 -12.15
N ASN A 167 -4.27 6.43 -13.11
CA ASN A 167 -4.63 7.58 -13.95
C ASN A 167 -5.28 7.21 -15.30
N GLY A 168 -5.58 5.93 -15.54
CA GLY A 168 -6.12 5.45 -16.82
C GLY A 168 -7.64 5.56 -16.97
N ALA A 169 -8.40 5.90 -15.92
CA ALA A 169 -9.86 5.94 -15.92
C ALA A 169 -10.42 6.98 -16.90
N ARG A 170 -11.55 6.66 -17.52
CA ARG A 170 -12.21 7.48 -18.53
C ARG A 170 -13.68 7.72 -18.17
N PRO A 171 -14.28 8.85 -18.62
CA PRO A 171 -15.71 9.06 -18.47
C PRO A 171 -16.51 7.91 -19.10
N GLY A 172 -17.43 7.33 -18.32
CA GLY A 172 -18.23 6.18 -18.72
C GLY A 172 -17.71 4.85 -18.20
N ASP A 173 -16.50 4.78 -17.63
CA ASP A 173 -16.01 3.59 -16.96
C ASP A 173 -16.85 3.30 -15.71
N LYS A 174 -16.98 2.00 -15.40
CA LYS A 174 -17.65 1.56 -14.17
C LYS A 174 -16.62 1.47 -13.04
N VAL A 175 -16.94 2.03 -11.89
CA VAL A 175 -16.15 1.89 -10.66
C VAL A 175 -16.58 0.59 -9.96
N LEU A 176 -15.61 -0.28 -9.73
CA LEU A 176 -15.79 -1.53 -8.99
C LEU A 176 -14.92 -1.48 -7.73
N ALA A 177 -15.50 -1.79 -6.57
CA ALA A 177 -14.76 -1.94 -5.32
C ALA A 177 -14.74 -3.42 -4.93
N GLY A 178 -13.55 -4.01 -4.88
CA GLY A 178 -13.33 -5.35 -4.35
C GLY A 178 -13.02 -5.26 -2.85
N ILE A 179 -13.96 -5.68 -2.00
CA ILE A 179 -13.84 -5.58 -0.54
C ILE A 179 -14.21 -6.94 0.07
N ASP A 180 -13.34 -7.47 0.94
CA ASP A 180 -13.70 -8.61 1.79
C ASP A 180 -14.40 -8.12 3.06
N LEU A 181 -15.70 -8.35 3.13
CA LEU A 181 -16.54 -7.97 4.27
C LEU A 181 -16.60 -9.07 5.38
N ASN A 182 -15.90 -10.20 5.20
CA ASN A 182 -15.85 -11.27 6.22
C ASN A 182 -14.83 -10.98 7.33
N GLY A 183 -14.19 -9.82 7.29
CA GLY A 183 -13.28 -9.35 8.32
C GLY A 183 -13.98 -8.85 9.58
N ARG A 184 -13.21 -8.21 10.41
CA ARG A 184 -13.66 -7.60 11.68
C ARG A 184 -12.87 -6.33 11.96
N VAL A 185 -13.44 -5.45 12.78
CA VAL A 185 -12.66 -4.40 13.41
C VAL A 185 -11.59 -5.04 14.29
N TYR A 186 -10.35 -4.60 14.15
CA TYR A 186 -9.24 -5.15 14.96
C TYR A 186 -9.42 -4.77 16.44
N PRO A 187 -9.33 -5.72 17.39
CA PRO A 187 -9.73 -5.49 18.79
C PRO A 187 -8.96 -4.37 19.48
N ASN A 188 -7.65 -4.25 19.21
CA ASN A 188 -6.77 -3.29 19.87
C ASN A 188 -6.66 -1.94 19.13
N TYR A 189 -7.28 -1.85 17.94
CA TYR A 189 -7.23 -0.63 17.14
C TYR A 189 -8.47 -0.50 16.23
N ASN A 190 -9.45 0.26 16.68
CA ASN A 190 -10.79 0.38 16.06
C ASN A 190 -10.81 1.07 14.67
N LEU A 191 -9.68 1.60 14.19
CA LEU A 191 -9.51 2.15 12.86
C LEU A 191 -8.90 1.15 11.85
N ALA A 192 -8.67 -0.10 12.27
CA ALA A 192 -8.16 -1.16 11.41
C ALA A 192 -9.21 -2.23 11.16
N TRP A 193 -9.32 -2.67 9.91
CA TRP A 193 -10.13 -3.79 9.48
C TRP A 193 -9.24 -5.00 9.25
N ASP A 194 -9.46 -6.07 10.00
CA ASP A 194 -8.74 -7.33 9.87
C ASP A 194 -9.57 -8.33 9.08
N ASN A 195 -9.19 -8.55 7.84
CA ASN A 195 -9.78 -9.58 6.98
C ASN A 195 -8.78 -10.70 6.60
N THR A 196 -7.53 -10.63 7.03
CA THR A 196 -6.48 -11.54 6.58
C THR A 196 -5.94 -12.48 7.63
N THR A 197 -5.93 -12.11 8.92
CA THR A 197 -5.32 -12.94 9.97
C THR A 197 -5.96 -14.33 10.09
N ARG A 198 -7.25 -14.46 9.78
CA ARG A 198 -8.01 -15.72 9.82
C ARG A 198 -8.02 -16.50 8.51
N MET A 199 -7.58 -15.89 7.40
CA MET A 199 -7.49 -16.55 6.12
C MET A 199 -6.27 -17.46 6.03
N SER A 200 -6.34 -18.49 5.21
CA SER A 200 -5.18 -19.29 4.86
C SER A 200 -4.27 -18.54 3.88
N PRO A 201 -2.95 -18.84 3.83
CA PRO A 201 -2.05 -18.26 2.81
C PRO A 201 -2.50 -18.54 1.38
N VAL A 202 -3.14 -19.68 1.13
CA VAL A 202 -3.67 -20.05 -0.20
C VAL A 202 -4.82 -19.13 -0.63
N GLU A 203 -5.73 -18.80 0.30
CA GLU A 203 -6.84 -17.88 0.03
C GLU A 203 -6.33 -16.47 -0.26
N ILE A 204 -5.38 -15.98 0.54
CA ILE A 204 -4.76 -14.67 0.33
C ILE A 204 -4.05 -14.61 -1.02
N LYS A 205 -3.24 -15.64 -1.32
CA LYS A 205 -2.56 -15.70 -2.62
C LYS A 205 -3.55 -15.62 -3.78
N ARG A 206 -4.66 -16.33 -3.71
CA ARG A 206 -5.69 -16.30 -4.75
C ARG A 206 -6.30 -14.90 -4.91
N GLN A 207 -6.50 -14.15 -3.81
CA GLN A 207 -7.00 -12.77 -3.88
C GLN A 207 -5.98 -11.85 -4.55
N LEU A 208 -4.70 -11.96 -4.20
CA LEU A 208 -3.62 -11.19 -4.82
C LEU A 208 -3.47 -11.51 -6.31
N ASP A 209 -3.50 -12.80 -6.66
CA ASP A 209 -3.41 -13.28 -8.06
C ASP A 209 -4.57 -12.73 -8.92
N THR A 210 -5.72 -12.40 -8.33
CA THR A 210 -6.84 -11.77 -9.06
C THR A 210 -6.44 -10.45 -9.72
N MET A 211 -5.62 -9.63 -9.05
CA MET A 211 -5.16 -8.36 -9.62
C MET A 211 -4.16 -8.59 -10.76
N VAL A 212 -3.31 -9.61 -10.65
CA VAL A 212 -2.42 -10.03 -11.75
C VAL A 212 -3.24 -10.43 -12.97
N GLU A 213 -4.29 -11.25 -12.78
CA GLU A 213 -5.19 -11.65 -13.87
C GLU A 213 -5.94 -10.47 -14.50
N ILE A 214 -6.39 -9.51 -13.70
CA ILE A 214 -7.05 -8.28 -14.18
C ILE A 214 -6.10 -7.52 -15.11
N GLY A 215 -4.84 -7.37 -14.72
CA GLY A 215 -3.80 -6.72 -15.52
C GLY A 215 -3.51 -7.51 -16.80
N GLU A 216 -3.22 -8.81 -16.71
CA GLU A 216 -2.89 -9.66 -17.86
C GLU A 216 -4.02 -9.75 -18.89
N LYS A 217 -5.27 -9.80 -18.41
CA LYS A 217 -6.46 -9.84 -19.27
C LYS A 217 -6.93 -8.44 -19.71
N LYS A 218 -6.26 -7.37 -19.26
CA LYS A 218 -6.60 -5.95 -19.58
C LYS A 218 -8.06 -5.61 -19.26
N LEU A 219 -8.55 -6.07 -18.10
CA LEU A 219 -9.95 -5.91 -17.71
C LEU A 219 -10.24 -4.56 -17.03
N ALA A 220 -9.20 -3.86 -16.56
CA ALA A 220 -9.31 -2.56 -15.93
C ALA A 220 -8.57 -1.48 -16.72
N THR A 221 -9.14 -0.29 -16.80
CA THR A 221 -8.52 0.91 -17.36
C THR A 221 -7.73 1.68 -16.30
N ALA A 222 -8.08 1.51 -15.03
CA ALA A 222 -7.37 2.06 -13.87
C ALA A 222 -7.58 1.16 -12.66
N GLY A 223 -6.68 1.24 -11.70
CA GLY A 223 -6.79 0.57 -10.41
C GLY A 223 -6.06 1.33 -9.33
N LYS A 224 -6.49 1.11 -8.08
CA LYS A 224 -5.87 1.66 -6.89
C LYS A 224 -6.19 0.79 -5.68
N ASP A 225 -5.24 0.69 -4.75
CA ASP A 225 -5.51 0.11 -3.45
C ASP A 225 -6.51 0.95 -2.64
N ILE A 226 -7.26 0.31 -1.75
CA ILE A 226 -8.08 1.01 -0.77
C ILE A 226 -7.21 1.24 0.48
N SER A 227 -6.58 2.40 0.54
CA SER A 227 -5.73 2.81 1.67
C SER A 227 -6.40 3.88 2.53
N ASN A 228 -5.75 4.36 3.59
CA ASN A 228 -6.26 5.44 4.41
C ASN A 228 -6.15 6.79 3.65
N PRO A 229 -7.25 7.46 3.34
CA PRO A 229 -8.64 7.35 3.86
C PRO A 229 -9.61 6.47 3.06
N GLY A 230 -9.16 5.68 2.13
CA GLY A 230 -10.02 4.87 1.27
C GLY A 230 -9.93 5.25 -0.19
#